data_d6a0b7d3cffc09f3d9590fd65f876178
#
_entry.id   d6a0b7d3cffc09f3d9590fd65f876178
#
_cell.length_a   1.000
_cell.length_b   1.000
_cell.length_c   1.000
_cell.angle_alpha   90.00
_cell.angle_beta   90.00
_cell.angle_gamma   90.00
#
_symmetry.space_group_name_H-M   'P 1'
#
loop_
_entity.id
_entity.type
_entity.pdbx_description
1 polymer ?
#
loop_
_entity_poly.entity_id
_entity_poly.type
_entity_poly.pdbx_seq_one_letter_code
_entity_poly.pdbx_strand_id
1 'polypeptide(L)'
;MIDSPTVNAITAEGLVKTFGSGDEAVRAVAGIDLVVPKGSVVGLLGPNGAGKTTTVRMLTTLLRPDAGRAIVAGHDVVAEPQAVRASIGLSGQFAAIDENLTGRENLWLFGRLYQLSSAEASKRAVELLEQFGLADAGDRVAKTYSGGMRRRLDLAGSLIVHPEVLFLDEPTTGLDPGSRLDMWDVIRERRSEGASILLTTQYLEEADALADRIVVIDKGSIIAQGTADELKAQVGGERIEVIAHDPAMLPKAEEILNRGSGGQAVVDTHMRRLTVPTSQGSKGLVLVIRDLDEADIVIDDIALRRPTLDDVFLELTGHHTENGSDGQSASAQEPASRRAT
;
A
#
# COMPACT_ATOMS: atom_id res chain seq x y z
N MET A 1 -23.02 25.15 -4.89
CA MET A 1 -23.31 23.76 -4.54
C MET A 1 -22.94 23.63 -3.07
N ILE A 2 -23.89 23.33 -2.21
CA ILE A 2 -23.64 23.14 -0.77
C ILE A 2 -23.00 21.75 -0.68
N ASP A 3 -21.74 21.68 -0.28
CA ASP A 3 -21.08 20.41 0.04
C ASP A 3 -21.92 19.68 1.08
N SER A 4 -22.53 18.58 0.69
CA SER A 4 -23.16 17.66 1.65
C SER A 4 -22.07 17.21 2.62
N PRO A 5 -22.30 17.17 3.94
CA PRO A 5 -21.29 16.72 4.89
C PRO A 5 -20.85 15.32 4.48
N THR A 6 -19.56 15.16 4.18
CA THR A 6 -18.97 13.88 3.79
C THR A 6 -19.19 12.92 4.96
N VAL A 7 -20.05 11.94 4.78
CA VAL A 7 -20.30 10.93 5.82
C VAL A 7 -19.09 9.99 5.85
N ASN A 8 -18.43 9.89 7.00
CA ASN A 8 -17.26 9.05 7.16
C ASN A 8 -17.66 7.60 7.48
N ALA A 9 -16.96 6.67 6.88
CA ALA A 9 -17.05 5.24 7.21
C ALA A 9 -16.21 4.91 8.44
N ILE A 10 -15.06 5.60 8.58
CA ILE A 10 -14.19 5.49 9.76
C ILE A 10 -13.82 6.91 10.19
N THR A 11 -13.86 7.15 11.50
CA THR A 11 -13.28 8.34 12.14
C THR A 11 -12.53 7.88 13.37
N ALA A 12 -11.25 8.21 13.48
CA ALA A 12 -10.41 7.94 14.64
C ALA A 12 -9.73 9.23 15.08
N GLU A 13 -9.70 9.49 16.39
CA GLU A 13 -9.17 10.70 17.00
C GLU A 13 -8.23 10.32 18.14
N GLY A 14 -6.97 10.73 18.04
CA GLY A 14 -5.96 10.57 19.05
C GLY A 14 -5.71 9.13 19.50
N LEU A 15 -5.81 8.14 18.59
CA LEU A 15 -5.63 6.72 18.94
C LEU A 15 -4.24 6.46 19.47
N VAL A 16 -4.17 5.82 20.64
CA VAL A 16 -2.92 5.41 21.28
C VAL A 16 -2.94 3.95 21.63
N LYS A 17 -1.79 3.27 21.40
CA LYS A 17 -1.54 1.93 21.88
C LYS A 17 -0.09 1.72 22.27
N THR A 18 0.11 1.25 23.48
CA THR A 18 1.44 0.90 24.04
C THR A 18 1.43 -0.58 24.42
N PHE A 19 2.52 -1.28 24.11
CA PHE A 19 2.75 -2.66 24.53
C PHE A 19 3.91 -2.71 25.51
N GLY A 20 3.87 -3.63 26.46
CA GLY A 20 4.86 -3.74 27.52
C GLY A 20 4.62 -2.74 28.66
N SER A 21 5.56 -2.64 29.58
CA SER A 21 5.52 -1.76 30.74
C SER A 21 6.93 -1.31 31.15
N GLY A 22 7.04 -0.18 31.85
CA GLY A 22 8.32 0.37 32.27
C GLY A 22 9.21 0.78 31.09
N ASP A 23 10.52 0.57 31.20
CA ASP A 23 11.52 0.99 30.21
C ASP A 23 11.44 0.20 28.88
N GLU A 24 10.74 -0.95 28.87
CA GLU A 24 10.53 -1.76 27.66
C GLU A 24 9.20 -1.43 26.97
N ALA A 25 8.49 -0.40 27.38
CA ALA A 25 7.22 0.00 26.78
C ALA A 25 7.41 0.52 25.35
N VAL A 26 6.75 -0.13 24.36
CA VAL A 26 6.77 0.28 22.96
C VAL A 26 5.44 0.95 22.62
N ARG A 27 5.47 2.23 22.29
CA ARG A 27 4.30 2.98 21.83
C ARG A 27 4.08 2.73 20.36
N ALA A 28 3.32 1.69 20.05
CA ALA A 28 3.08 1.24 18.69
C ALA A 28 2.16 2.18 17.88
N VAL A 29 1.27 2.92 18.57
CA VAL A 29 0.42 3.98 17.99
C VAL A 29 0.44 5.17 18.95
N ALA A 30 0.75 6.36 18.42
CA ALA A 30 1.15 7.51 19.21
C ALA A 30 0.24 8.74 19.05
N GLY A 31 -1.07 8.54 18.88
CA GLY A 31 -2.05 9.62 18.71
C GLY A 31 -2.44 9.78 17.24
N ILE A 32 -2.96 8.73 16.62
CA ILE A 32 -3.36 8.76 15.21
C ILE A 32 -4.76 9.35 15.06
N ASP A 33 -4.89 10.33 14.15
CA ASP A 33 -6.14 10.87 13.64
C ASP A 33 -6.36 10.35 12.21
N LEU A 34 -7.41 9.55 11.98
CA LEU A 34 -7.65 8.90 10.70
C LEU A 34 -9.11 9.07 10.28
N VAL A 35 -9.31 9.44 9.02
CA VAL A 35 -10.64 9.54 8.42
C VAL A 35 -10.69 8.73 7.13
N VAL A 36 -11.72 7.88 7.01
CA VAL A 36 -12.05 7.18 5.76
C VAL A 36 -13.45 7.62 5.33
N PRO A 37 -13.58 8.40 4.25
CA PRO A 37 -14.88 8.78 3.68
C PRO A 37 -15.65 7.55 3.17
N LYS A 38 -16.99 7.58 3.21
CA LYS A 38 -17.81 6.51 2.62
C LYS A 38 -17.51 6.34 1.13
N GLY A 39 -17.39 5.08 0.69
CA GLY A 39 -17.16 4.71 -0.70
C GLY A 39 -15.76 5.05 -1.23
N SER A 40 -14.81 5.33 -0.34
CA SER A 40 -13.42 5.62 -0.71
C SER A 40 -12.46 4.53 -0.24
N VAL A 41 -11.29 4.49 -0.88
CA VAL A 41 -10.14 3.69 -0.46
C VAL A 41 -9.12 4.60 0.20
N VAL A 42 -8.80 4.35 1.47
CA VAL A 42 -7.70 5.01 2.16
C VAL A 42 -6.57 4.01 2.38
N GLY A 43 -5.38 4.33 1.85
CA GLY A 43 -4.16 3.55 2.04
C GLY A 43 -3.40 4.00 3.29
N LEU A 44 -3.19 3.12 4.25
CA LEU A 44 -2.30 3.34 5.39
C LEU A 44 -0.93 2.76 5.04
N LEU A 45 -0.02 3.61 4.60
CA LEU A 45 1.30 3.28 4.08
C LEU A 45 2.37 3.44 5.16
N GLY A 46 3.32 2.54 5.23
CA GLY A 46 4.46 2.66 6.14
C GLY A 46 5.29 1.39 6.23
N PRO A 47 6.49 1.45 6.83
CA PRO A 47 7.37 0.29 6.98
C PRO A 47 6.80 -0.73 7.97
N ASN A 48 7.46 -1.88 8.06
CA ASN A 48 7.16 -2.88 9.08
C ASN A 48 7.40 -2.29 10.48
N GLY A 49 6.47 -2.53 11.40
CA GLY A 49 6.53 -1.95 12.75
C GLY A 49 6.05 -0.50 12.87
N ALA A 50 5.63 0.17 11.81
CA ALA A 50 5.13 1.54 11.86
C ALA A 50 3.81 1.73 12.64
N GLY A 51 3.07 0.64 12.94
CA GLY A 51 1.81 0.70 13.68
C GLY A 51 0.57 0.39 12.83
N LYS A 52 0.70 0.08 11.53
CA LYS A 52 -0.40 -0.20 10.59
C LYS A 52 -1.37 -1.27 11.12
N THR A 53 -0.87 -2.49 11.30
CA THR A 53 -1.66 -3.63 11.82
C THR A 53 -2.26 -3.35 13.21
N THR A 54 -1.52 -2.64 14.08
CA THR A 54 -2.03 -2.24 15.40
C THR A 54 -3.22 -1.30 15.28
N THR A 55 -3.16 -0.33 14.36
CA THR A 55 -4.27 0.59 14.06
C THR A 55 -5.48 -0.18 13.53
N VAL A 56 -5.30 -1.08 12.55
CA VAL A 56 -6.38 -1.94 12.05
C VAL A 56 -6.99 -2.77 13.15
N ARG A 57 -6.20 -3.41 14.03
CA ARG A 57 -6.70 -4.21 15.15
C ARG A 57 -7.53 -3.40 16.15
N MET A 58 -7.20 -2.12 16.38
CA MET A 58 -8.02 -1.25 17.23
C MET A 58 -9.34 -0.91 16.55
N LEU A 59 -9.32 -0.54 15.28
CA LEU A 59 -10.52 -0.20 14.51
C LEU A 59 -11.47 -1.39 14.31
N THR A 60 -10.92 -2.59 14.20
CA THR A 60 -11.70 -3.84 14.06
C THR A 60 -12.06 -4.49 15.40
N THR A 61 -11.87 -3.79 16.52
CA THR A 61 -12.18 -4.25 17.88
C THR A 61 -11.39 -5.46 18.39
N LEU A 62 -10.34 -5.89 17.68
CA LEU A 62 -9.45 -6.96 18.09
C LEU A 62 -8.47 -6.52 19.19
N LEU A 63 -8.27 -5.22 19.34
CA LEU A 63 -7.39 -4.62 20.33
C LEU A 63 -8.06 -3.35 20.88
N ARG A 64 -8.11 -3.23 22.21
CA ARG A 64 -8.64 -2.01 22.84
C ARG A 64 -7.58 -0.91 22.81
N PRO A 65 -7.90 0.30 22.33
CA PRO A 65 -7.01 1.45 22.46
C PRO A 65 -6.78 1.83 23.92
N ASP A 66 -5.61 2.37 24.23
CA ASP A 66 -5.27 2.86 25.57
C ASP A 66 -5.77 4.30 25.77
N ALA A 67 -5.86 5.07 24.67
CA ALA A 67 -6.46 6.40 24.62
C ALA A 67 -6.99 6.70 23.21
N GLY A 68 -7.74 7.79 23.10
CA GLY A 68 -8.41 8.21 21.88
C GLY A 68 -9.76 7.53 21.69
N ARG A 69 -10.41 7.84 20.57
CA ARG A 69 -11.72 7.32 20.19
C ARG A 69 -11.74 6.92 18.74
N ALA A 70 -12.50 5.88 18.40
CA ALA A 70 -12.79 5.56 17.00
C ALA A 70 -14.24 5.15 16.81
N ILE A 71 -14.78 5.57 15.66
CA ILE A 71 -16.11 5.21 15.17
C ILE A 71 -15.93 4.52 13.81
N VAL A 72 -16.51 3.34 13.66
CA VAL A 72 -16.50 2.55 12.44
C VAL A 72 -17.93 2.19 12.07
N ALA A 73 -18.35 2.46 10.84
CA ALA A 73 -19.72 2.27 10.38
C ALA A 73 -20.78 2.90 11.33
N GLY A 74 -20.45 4.04 11.96
CA GLY A 74 -21.32 4.73 12.89
C GLY A 74 -21.27 4.23 14.33
N HIS A 75 -20.50 3.17 14.64
CA HIS A 75 -20.43 2.53 15.96
C HIS A 75 -19.07 2.77 16.64
N ASP A 76 -19.10 3.05 17.94
CA ASP A 76 -17.89 3.21 18.75
C ASP A 76 -17.20 1.87 19.00
N VAL A 77 -15.91 1.77 18.66
CA VAL A 77 -15.15 0.51 18.71
C VAL A 77 -15.01 -0.07 20.13
N VAL A 78 -15.16 0.75 21.18
CA VAL A 78 -15.05 0.33 22.59
C VAL A 78 -16.42 0.08 23.21
N ALA A 79 -17.38 0.94 22.92
CA ALA A 79 -18.73 0.85 23.50
C ALA A 79 -19.63 -0.14 22.77
N GLU A 80 -19.48 -0.29 21.44
CA GLU A 80 -20.37 -1.08 20.58
C GLU A 80 -19.59 -2.10 19.71
N PRO A 81 -18.66 -2.90 20.28
CA PRO A 81 -17.77 -3.74 19.48
C PRO A 81 -18.48 -4.83 18.68
N GLN A 82 -19.66 -5.26 19.11
CA GLN A 82 -20.45 -6.26 18.38
C GLN A 82 -21.09 -5.67 17.13
N ALA A 83 -21.59 -4.44 17.21
CA ALA A 83 -22.15 -3.72 16.06
C ALA A 83 -21.05 -3.43 15.03
N VAL A 84 -19.87 -2.99 15.48
CA VAL A 84 -18.71 -2.81 14.59
C VAL A 84 -18.40 -4.12 13.86
N ARG A 85 -18.25 -5.24 14.57
CA ARG A 85 -17.93 -6.55 13.94
C ARG A 85 -18.99 -7.04 12.97
N ALA A 86 -20.24 -6.68 13.17
CA ALA A 86 -21.33 -7.04 12.25
C ALA A 86 -21.33 -6.21 10.96
N SER A 87 -20.69 -5.02 10.98
CA SER A 87 -20.67 -4.06 9.87
C SER A 87 -19.37 -4.08 9.05
N ILE A 88 -18.36 -4.86 9.47
CA ILE A 88 -17.05 -4.88 8.84
C ILE A 88 -16.69 -6.23 8.22
N GLY A 89 -15.88 -6.18 7.17
CA GLY A 89 -15.09 -7.31 6.69
C GLY A 89 -13.61 -7.09 7.01
N LEU A 90 -12.91 -8.14 7.38
CA LEU A 90 -11.47 -8.10 7.65
C LEU A 90 -10.77 -9.23 6.91
N SER A 91 -9.83 -8.88 6.03
CA SER A 91 -8.83 -9.80 5.52
C SER A 91 -7.49 -9.42 6.16
N GLY A 92 -6.99 -10.29 7.02
CA GLY A 92 -5.78 -10.06 7.81
C GLY A 92 -4.51 -10.56 7.12
N GLN A 93 -3.37 -10.35 7.76
CA GLN A 93 -2.07 -10.83 7.29
C GLN A 93 -2.00 -12.37 7.21
N PHE A 94 -2.76 -13.08 8.07
CA PHE A 94 -2.91 -14.53 8.02
C PHE A 94 -4.33 -14.87 7.59
N ALA A 95 -4.44 -15.70 6.54
CA ALA A 95 -5.73 -16.17 6.08
C ALA A 95 -6.46 -16.95 7.18
N ALA A 96 -7.72 -16.58 7.43
CA ALA A 96 -8.57 -17.26 8.41
C ALA A 96 -9.15 -18.57 7.85
N ILE A 97 -8.58 -19.11 6.79
CA ILE A 97 -9.03 -20.30 6.06
C ILE A 97 -8.61 -21.56 6.78
N ASP A 98 -9.53 -22.52 6.96
CA ASP A 98 -9.17 -23.88 7.34
C ASP A 98 -8.65 -24.62 6.09
N GLU A 99 -7.38 -24.98 6.13
CA GLU A 99 -6.71 -25.66 5.02
C GLU A 99 -7.26 -27.07 4.73
N ASN A 100 -7.95 -27.69 5.67
CA ASN A 100 -8.53 -29.03 5.52
C ASN A 100 -9.95 -29.02 4.91
N LEU A 101 -10.58 -27.84 4.85
CA LEU A 101 -11.87 -27.66 4.21
C LEU A 101 -11.67 -27.26 2.73
N THR A 102 -12.70 -27.52 1.92
CA THR A 102 -12.78 -27.01 0.55
C THR A 102 -12.99 -25.49 0.54
N GLY A 103 -12.77 -24.83 -0.60
CA GLY A 103 -13.08 -23.41 -0.75
C GLY A 103 -14.54 -23.10 -0.42
N ARG A 104 -15.45 -23.94 -0.91
CA ARG A 104 -16.90 -23.84 -0.66
C ARG A 104 -17.26 -24.00 0.83
N GLU A 105 -16.68 -25.02 1.49
CA GLU A 105 -16.90 -25.24 2.92
C GLU A 105 -16.38 -24.12 3.78
N ASN A 106 -15.24 -23.53 3.44
CA ASN A 106 -14.71 -22.35 4.13
C ASN A 106 -15.69 -21.18 4.05
N LEU A 107 -16.16 -20.82 2.86
CA LEU A 107 -17.11 -19.71 2.69
C LEU A 107 -18.45 -20.00 3.36
N TRP A 108 -18.93 -21.23 3.24
CA TRP A 108 -20.15 -21.65 3.96
C TRP A 108 -19.99 -21.52 5.47
N LEU A 109 -18.86 -21.95 6.02
CA LEU A 109 -18.54 -21.83 7.44
C LEU A 109 -18.53 -20.37 7.89
N PHE A 110 -17.88 -19.49 7.13
CA PHE A 110 -17.91 -18.04 7.41
C PHE A 110 -19.34 -17.51 7.41
N GLY A 111 -20.17 -17.85 6.41
CA GLY A 111 -21.58 -17.47 6.40
C GLY A 111 -22.32 -17.92 7.65
N ARG A 112 -22.07 -19.16 8.10
CA ARG A 112 -22.68 -19.69 9.34
C ARG A 112 -22.21 -18.97 10.59
N LEU A 113 -20.94 -18.58 10.67
CA LEU A 113 -20.39 -17.77 11.78
C LEU A 113 -21.03 -16.38 11.83
N TYR A 114 -21.35 -15.80 10.69
CA TYR A 114 -22.12 -14.54 10.57
C TYR A 114 -23.64 -14.75 10.65
N GLN A 115 -24.11 -15.91 11.11
CA GLN A 115 -25.51 -16.24 11.38
C GLN A 115 -26.43 -16.31 10.13
N LEU A 116 -25.88 -16.40 8.91
CA LEU A 116 -26.67 -16.71 7.74
C LEU A 116 -27.32 -18.10 7.88
N SER A 117 -28.50 -18.31 7.32
CA SER A 117 -29.07 -19.65 7.21
C SER A 117 -28.16 -20.56 6.36
N SER A 118 -28.28 -21.88 6.50
CA SER A 118 -27.47 -22.81 5.70
C SER A 118 -27.67 -22.61 4.19
N ALA A 119 -28.88 -22.31 3.76
CA ALA A 119 -29.20 -22.06 2.36
C ALA A 119 -28.57 -20.74 1.85
N GLU A 120 -28.68 -19.65 2.61
CA GLU A 120 -28.05 -18.36 2.27
C GLU A 120 -26.53 -18.46 2.24
N ALA A 121 -25.91 -19.11 3.24
CA ALA A 121 -24.47 -19.33 3.27
C ALA A 121 -24.00 -20.15 2.07
N SER A 122 -24.73 -21.20 1.67
CA SER A 122 -24.40 -22.00 0.49
C SER A 122 -24.53 -21.21 -0.81
N LYS A 123 -25.60 -20.43 -0.97
CA LYS A 123 -25.81 -19.57 -2.13
C LYS A 123 -24.69 -18.53 -2.23
N ARG A 124 -24.41 -17.86 -1.12
CA ARG A 124 -23.38 -16.82 -1.06
C ARG A 124 -21.97 -17.35 -1.33
N ALA A 125 -21.68 -18.57 -0.86
CA ALA A 125 -20.41 -19.25 -1.14
C ALA A 125 -20.20 -19.48 -2.63
N VAL A 126 -21.24 -19.91 -3.37
CA VAL A 126 -21.17 -20.10 -4.83
C VAL A 126 -20.92 -18.77 -5.54
N GLU A 127 -21.70 -17.73 -5.22
CA GLU A 127 -21.56 -16.39 -5.79
C GLU A 127 -20.14 -15.84 -5.63
N LEU A 128 -19.58 -15.96 -4.41
CA LEU A 128 -18.24 -15.47 -4.13
C LEU A 128 -17.15 -16.30 -4.83
N LEU A 129 -17.30 -17.63 -4.91
CA LEU A 129 -16.35 -18.45 -5.67
C LEU A 129 -16.33 -18.05 -7.16
N GLU A 130 -17.47 -17.73 -7.73
CA GLU A 130 -17.57 -17.25 -9.11
C GLU A 130 -16.91 -15.87 -9.26
N GLN A 131 -17.27 -14.90 -8.41
CA GLN A 131 -16.73 -13.53 -8.42
C GLN A 131 -15.21 -13.49 -8.28
N PHE A 132 -14.64 -14.41 -7.48
CA PHE A 132 -13.20 -14.46 -7.22
C PHE A 132 -12.43 -15.40 -8.16
N GLY A 133 -13.09 -15.95 -9.21
CA GLY A 133 -12.46 -16.86 -10.16
C GLY A 133 -11.98 -18.17 -9.50
N LEU A 134 -12.70 -18.65 -8.49
CA LEU A 134 -12.39 -19.86 -7.74
C LEU A 134 -13.44 -20.96 -7.94
N ALA A 135 -14.40 -20.78 -8.87
CA ALA A 135 -15.50 -21.72 -9.10
C ALA A 135 -15.01 -23.16 -9.39
N ASP A 136 -14.05 -23.31 -10.32
CA ASP A 136 -13.48 -24.60 -10.70
C ASP A 136 -12.69 -25.29 -9.59
N ALA A 137 -12.23 -24.51 -8.62
CA ALA A 137 -11.46 -25.00 -7.47
C ALA A 137 -12.32 -25.13 -6.20
N GLY A 138 -13.59 -24.69 -6.24
CA GLY A 138 -14.45 -24.56 -5.08
C GLY A 138 -14.60 -25.82 -4.23
N ASP A 139 -14.57 -27.00 -4.86
CA ASP A 139 -14.69 -28.30 -4.21
C ASP A 139 -13.33 -28.98 -3.91
N ARG A 140 -12.22 -28.30 -4.18
CA ARG A 140 -10.88 -28.74 -3.80
C ARG A 140 -10.53 -28.25 -2.40
N VAL A 141 -9.77 -29.06 -1.66
CA VAL A 141 -9.29 -28.73 -0.32
C VAL A 141 -8.33 -27.52 -0.39
N ALA A 142 -8.55 -26.51 0.48
CA ALA A 142 -7.85 -25.21 0.43
C ALA A 142 -6.32 -25.33 0.59
N LYS A 143 -5.83 -26.37 1.23
CA LYS A 143 -4.39 -26.67 1.34
C LYS A 143 -3.73 -26.93 -0.04
N THR A 144 -4.52 -27.31 -1.07
CA THR A 144 -4.03 -27.51 -2.45
C THR A 144 -4.04 -26.23 -3.27
N TYR A 145 -4.51 -25.10 -2.72
CA TYR A 145 -4.56 -23.82 -3.39
C TYR A 145 -3.17 -23.18 -3.48
N SER A 146 -2.93 -22.41 -4.54
CA SER A 146 -1.78 -21.51 -4.59
C SER A 146 -1.93 -20.40 -3.52
N GLY A 147 -0.84 -19.67 -3.24
CA GLY A 147 -0.88 -18.52 -2.34
C GLY A 147 -1.93 -17.49 -2.77
N GLY A 148 -1.96 -17.14 -4.06
CA GLY A 148 -2.94 -16.23 -4.63
C GLY A 148 -4.39 -16.73 -4.53
N MET A 149 -4.62 -18.03 -4.73
CA MET A 149 -5.95 -18.62 -4.55
C MET A 149 -6.40 -18.57 -3.10
N ARG A 150 -5.52 -18.88 -2.15
CA ARG A 150 -5.84 -18.78 -0.70
C ARG A 150 -6.16 -17.34 -0.32
N ARG A 151 -5.40 -16.37 -0.83
CA ARG A 151 -5.63 -14.95 -0.55
C ARG A 151 -6.96 -14.45 -1.13
N ARG A 152 -7.31 -14.86 -2.35
CA ARG A 152 -8.63 -14.58 -2.94
C ARG A 152 -9.76 -15.21 -2.15
N LEU A 153 -9.60 -16.42 -1.65
CA LEU A 153 -10.60 -17.09 -0.80
C LEU A 153 -10.77 -16.38 0.54
N ASP A 154 -9.69 -15.91 1.16
CA ASP A 154 -9.72 -15.14 2.42
C ASP A 154 -10.47 -13.81 2.24
N LEU A 155 -10.15 -13.08 1.16
CA LEU A 155 -10.87 -11.85 0.83
C LEU A 155 -12.35 -12.13 0.53
N ALA A 156 -12.67 -13.21 -0.22
CA ALA A 156 -14.05 -13.62 -0.44
C ALA A 156 -14.80 -13.88 0.87
N GLY A 157 -14.12 -14.53 1.84
CA GLY A 157 -14.67 -14.74 3.17
C GLY A 157 -15.02 -13.46 3.92
N SER A 158 -14.20 -12.41 3.77
CA SER A 158 -14.45 -11.11 4.39
C SER A 158 -15.66 -10.36 3.80
N LEU A 159 -16.15 -10.80 2.63
CA LEU A 159 -17.29 -10.23 1.90
C LEU A 159 -18.57 -11.06 2.02
N ILE A 160 -18.58 -12.08 2.87
CA ILE A 160 -19.71 -13.02 2.98
C ILE A 160 -21.02 -12.32 3.35
N VAL A 161 -20.97 -11.25 4.15
CA VAL A 161 -22.11 -10.50 4.69
C VAL A 161 -22.28 -9.08 4.12
N HIS A 162 -21.65 -8.73 3.01
CA HIS A 162 -21.70 -7.37 2.43
C HIS A 162 -21.35 -6.26 3.45
N PRO A 163 -20.12 -6.20 3.94
CA PRO A 163 -19.73 -5.24 4.97
C PRO A 163 -19.80 -3.79 4.47
N GLU A 164 -20.15 -2.84 5.36
CA GLU A 164 -20.09 -1.41 5.06
C GLU A 164 -18.65 -0.89 4.95
N VAL A 165 -17.74 -1.51 5.71
CA VAL A 165 -16.32 -1.16 5.74
C VAL A 165 -15.47 -2.42 5.61
N LEU A 166 -14.53 -2.39 4.67
CA LEU A 166 -13.59 -3.48 4.43
C LEU A 166 -12.18 -3.07 4.90
N PHE A 167 -11.61 -3.89 5.76
CA PHE A 167 -10.23 -3.76 6.21
C PHE A 167 -9.36 -4.80 5.50
N LEU A 168 -8.31 -4.32 4.84
CA LEU A 168 -7.34 -5.16 4.12
C LEU A 168 -5.95 -4.92 4.72
N ASP A 169 -5.48 -5.86 5.53
CA ASP A 169 -4.17 -5.75 6.18
C ASP A 169 -3.12 -6.48 5.32
N GLU A 170 -2.35 -5.70 4.55
CA GLU A 170 -1.31 -6.15 3.60
C GLU A 170 -1.81 -7.25 2.63
N PRO A 171 -2.84 -6.96 1.81
CA PRO A 171 -3.56 -7.98 1.03
C PRO A 171 -2.73 -8.68 -0.03
N THR A 172 -1.63 -8.09 -0.49
CA THR A 172 -0.81 -8.63 -1.59
C THR A 172 0.56 -9.13 -1.15
N THR A 173 0.86 -9.07 0.14
CA THR A 173 2.14 -9.55 0.67
C THR A 173 2.32 -11.04 0.37
N GLY A 174 3.49 -11.39 -0.21
CA GLY A 174 3.83 -12.76 -0.58
C GLY A 174 3.15 -13.30 -1.85
N LEU A 175 2.44 -12.45 -2.59
CA LEU A 175 1.88 -12.81 -3.89
C LEU A 175 2.89 -12.56 -5.03
N ASP A 176 2.83 -13.39 -6.05
CA ASP A 176 3.50 -13.14 -7.32
C ASP A 176 2.87 -11.93 -8.06
N PRO A 177 3.60 -11.31 -9.03
CA PRO A 177 3.10 -10.10 -9.71
C PRO A 177 1.74 -10.27 -10.37
N GLY A 178 1.44 -11.42 -10.97
CA GLY A 178 0.16 -11.68 -11.61
C GLY A 178 -0.97 -11.72 -10.58
N SER A 179 -0.81 -12.51 -9.52
CA SER A 179 -1.79 -12.61 -8.43
C SER A 179 -2.02 -11.27 -7.71
N ARG A 180 -0.99 -10.39 -7.67
CA ARG A 180 -1.11 -9.04 -7.12
C ARG A 180 -2.05 -8.18 -7.97
N LEU A 181 -1.88 -8.19 -9.29
CA LEU A 181 -2.76 -7.45 -10.21
C LEU A 181 -4.20 -7.94 -10.13
N ASP A 182 -4.41 -9.25 -10.12
CA ASP A 182 -5.76 -9.84 -9.93
C ASP A 182 -6.41 -9.35 -8.64
N MET A 183 -5.64 -9.25 -7.54
CA MET A 183 -6.13 -8.75 -6.25
C MET A 183 -6.49 -7.25 -6.33
N TRP A 184 -5.68 -6.45 -7.01
CA TRP A 184 -5.99 -5.03 -7.22
C TRP A 184 -7.29 -4.83 -8.00
N ASP A 185 -7.54 -5.66 -9.01
CA ASP A 185 -8.78 -5.59 -9.80
C ASP A 185 -9.99 -5.92 -8.93
N VAL A 186 -9.89 -6.92 -8.06
CA VAL A 186 -10.94 -7.22 -7.07
C VAL A 186 -11.20 -6.03 -6.14
N ILE A 187 -10.15 -5.39 -5.61
CA ILE A 187 -10.30 -4.23 -4.72
C ILE A 187 -10.96 -3.05 -5.46
N ARG A 188 -10.55 -2.78 -6.72
CA ARG A 188 -11.17 -1.75 -7.56
C ARG A 188 -12.65 -2.03 -7.82
N GLU A 189 -12.99 -3.29 -8.08
CA GLU A 189 -14.38 -3.69 -8.28
C GLU A 189 -15.21 -3.43 -7.03
N ARG A 190 -14.74 -3.84 -5.83
CA ARG A 190 -15.43 -3.56 -4.57
C ARG A 190 -15.61 -2.06 -4.30
N ARG A 191 -14.57 -1.26 -4.59
CA ARG A 191 -14.68 0.20 -4.53
C ARG A 191 -15.77 0.73 -5.48
N SER A 192 -15.82 0.24 -6.72
CA SER A 192 -16.84 0.68 -7.70
C SER A 192 -18.27 0.36 -7.29
N GLU A 193 -18.46 -0.67 -6.46
CA GLU A 193 -19.74 -1.04 -5.84
C GLU A 193 -20.08 -0.18 -4.60
N GLY A 194 -19.21 0.75 -4.22
CA GLY A 194 -19.42 1.69 -3.12
C GLY A 194 -18.87 1.24 -1.77
N ALA A 195 -18.05 0.19 -1.72
CA ALA A 195 -17.38 -0.23 -0.50
C ALA A 195 -16.41 0.84 0.01
N SER A 196 -16.42 1.06 1.33
CA SER A 196 -15.42 1.89 2.03
C SER A 196 -14.28 0.99 2.47
N ILE A 197 -13.03 1.30 2.09
CA ILE A 197 -11.90 0.40 2.27
C ILE A 197 -10.77 1.11 3.03
N LEU A 198 -10.30 0.50 4.11
CA LEU A 198 -9.00 0.83 4.71
C LEU A 198 -8.00 -0.27 4.35
N LEU A 199 -7.01 0.10 3.54
CA LEU A 199 -5.95 -0.77 3.05
C LEU A 199 -4.65 -0.45 3.78
N THR A 200 -3.99 -1.42 4.41
CA THR A 200 -2.61 -1.22 4.85
C THR A 200 -1.65 -1.84 3.85
N THR A 201 -0.52 -1.18 3.63
CA THR A 201 0.53 -1.69 2.75
C THR A 201 1.88 -1.10 3.09
N GLN A 202 2.94 -1.80 2.71
CA GLN A 202 4.30 -1.29 2.64
C GLN A 202 4.74 -1.02 1.20
N TYR A 203 3.92 -1.42 0.22
CA TYR A 203 4.21 -1.25 -1.20
C TYR A 203 3.61 0.06 -1.71
N LEU A 204 4.49 0.96 -2.15
CA LEU A 204 4.12 2.28 -2.64
C LEU A 204 3.29 2.21 -3.92
N GLU A 205 3.62 1.26 -4.81
CA GLU A 205 2.86 1.00 -6.04
C GLU A 205 1.40 0.61 -5.75
N GLU A 206 1.15 -0.16 -4.69
CA GLU A 206 -0.20 -0.57 -4.30
C GLU A 206 -1.00 0.62 -3.79
N ALA A 207 -0.39 1.47 -2.94
CA ALA A 207 -1.03 2.69 -2.47
C ALA A 207 -1.34 3.65 -3.63
N ASP A 208 -0.42 3.84 -4.57
CA ASP A 208 -0.58 4.69 -5.77
C ASP A 208 -1.69 4.17 -6.69
N ALA A 209 -1.79 2.83 -6.86
CA ALA A 209 -2.74 2.21 -7.78
C ALA A 209 -4.18 2.13 -7.25
N LEU A 210 -4.37 2.08 -5.93
CA LEU A 210 -5.65 1.74 -5.31
C LEU A 210 -6.25 2.85 -4.45
N ALA A 211 -5.43 3.66 -3.77
CA ALA A 211 -5.91 4.59 -2.76
C ALA A 211 -6.37 5.93 -3.35
N ASP A 212 -7.54 6.40 -2.91
CA ASP A 212 -7.99 7.77 -3.15
C ASP A 212 -7.23 8.79 -2.30
N ARG A 213 -6.88 8.36 -1.07
CA ARG A 213 -6.02 9.10 -0.16
C ARG A 213 -5.03 8.14 0.52
N ILE A 214 -3.84 8.63 0.74
CA ILE A 214 -2.76 7.90 1.41
C ILE A 214 -2.46 8.61 2.72
N VAL A 215 -2.34 7.82 3.78
CA VAL A 215 -1.88 8.25 5.10
C VAL A 215 -0.56 7.53 5.35
N VAL A 216 0.53 8.29 5.44
CA VAL A 216 1.87 7.75 5.70
C VAL A 216 2.11 7.72 7.19
N ILE A 217 2.40 6.52 7.71
CA ILE A 217 2.69 6.30 9.13
C ILE A 217 4.13 5.82 9.32
N ASP A 218 4.82 6.42 10.30
CA ASP A 218 6.12 5.95 10.78
C ASP A 218 6.18 6.06 12.30
N LYS A 219 6.76 5.04 12.95
CA LYS A 219 6.95 4.97 14.42
C LYS A 219 5.69 5.33 15.22
N GLY A 220 4.54 4.87 14.74
CA GLY A 220 3.25 5.06 15.39
C GLY A 220 2.59 6.42 15.18
N SER A 221 3.15 7.29 14.34
CA SER A 221 2.63 8.63 14.07
C SER A 221 2.37 8.86 12.59
N ILE A 222 1.36 9.65 12.25
CA ILE A 222 1.13 10.09 10.87
C ILE A 222 2.16 11.18 10.55
N ILE A 223 2.91 10.98 9.47
CA ILE A 223 3.96 11.92 9.00
C ILE A 223 3.53 12.69 7.75
N ALA A 224 2.61 12.14 6.95
CA ALA A 224 2.01 12.83 5.80
C ALA A 224 0.65 12.23 5.45
N GLN A 225 -0.20 13.01 4.79
CA GLN A 225 -1.46 12.51 4.24
C GLN A 225 -1.91 13.37 3.06
N GLY A 226 -2.52 12.72 2.06
CA GLY A 226 -3.01 13.38 0.84
C GLY A 226 -3.40 12.38 -0.23
N THR A 227 -3.76 12.87 -1.42
CA THR A 227 -3.78 12.05 -2.62
C THR A 227 -2.35 11.71 -3.03
N ALA A 228 -2.16 10.70 -3.88
CA ALA A 228 -0.84 10.39 -4.40
C ALA A 228 -0.17 11.60 -5.07
N ASP A 229 -0.93 12.36 -5.84
CA ASP A 229 -0.42 13.56 -6.53
C ASP A 229 -0.06 14.69 -5.55
N GLU A 230 -0.88 14.92 -4.49
CA GLU A 230 -0.58 15.88 -3.43
C GLU A 230 0.73 15.53 -2.70
N LEU A 231 0.93 14.25 -2.37
CA LEU A 231 2.13 13.79 -1.71
C LEU A 231 3.36 13.91 -2.62
N LYS A 232 3.25 13.49 -3.89
CA LYS A 232 4.33 13.64 -4.88
C LYS A 232 4.72 15.10 -5.09
N ALA A 233 3.76 16.02 -5.06
CA ALA A 233 4.03 17.46 -5.21
C ALA A 233 4.81 18.07 -4.02
N GLN A 234 4.75 17.46 -2.81
CA GLN A 234 5.48 17.94 -1.63
C GLN A 234 7.00 17.74 -1.73
N VAL A 235 7.44 16.70 -2.47
CA VAL A 235 8.84 16.26 -2.55
C VAL A 235 9.62 16.90 -3.70
N GLY A 236 8.94 17.68 -4.53
CA GLY A 236 9.54 18.40 -5.63
C GLY A 236 8.74 18.28 -6.91
N GLY A 237 9.08 19.15 -7.86
CA GLY A 237 8.46 19.18 -9.19
C GLY A 237 8.97 18.07 -10.12
N GLU A 238 8.45 18.10 -11.35
CA GLU A 238 8.99 17.28 -12.44
C GLU A 238 10.49 17.59 -12.63
N ARG A 239 11.25 16.58 -13.03
CA ARG A 239 12.68 16.68 -13.29
C ARG A 239 13.01 16.06 -14.65
N ILE A 240 13.95 16.68 -15.36
CA ILE A 240 14.52 16.11 -16.58
C ILE A 240 15.77 15.35 -16.19
N GLU A 241 15.82 14.09 -16.58
CA GLU A 241 16.96 13.20 -16.39
C GLU A 241 17.61 12.95 -17.74
N VAL A 242 18.92 13.14 -17.83
CA VAL A 242 19.71 12.96 -19.06
C VAL A 242 20.88 12.02 -18.74
N ILE A 243 21.10 11.01 -19.57
CA ILE A 243 22.31 10.16 -19.53
C ILE A 243 23.18 10.52 -20.72
N ALA A 244 24.35 11.12 -20.45
CA ALA A 244 25.30 11.49 -21.47
C ALA A 244 26.08 10.26 -21.99
N HIS A 245 26.28 10.19 -23.30
CA HIS A 245 27.09 9.11 -23.90
C HIS A 245 28.56 9.21 -23.46
N ASP A 246 29.13 10.41 -23.55
CA ASP A 246 30.51 10.69 -23.17
C ASP A 246 30.61 11.41 -21.82
N PRO A 247 31.29 10.83 -20.82
CA PRO A 247 31.51 11.48 -19.54
C PRO A 247 32.19 12.86 -19.64
N ALA A 248 33.03 13.06 -20.66
CA ALA A 248 33.72 14.35 -20.89
C ALA A 248 32.77 15.50 -21.23
N MET A 249 31.56 15.17 -21.69
CA MET A 249 30.53 16.16 -22.04
C MET A 249 29.63 16.56 -20.85
N LEU A 250 29.74 15.90 -19.68
CA LEU A 250 28.93 16.21 -18.51
C LEU A 250 28.95 17.69 -18.10
N PRO A 251 30.10 18.39 -18.04
CA PRO A 251 30.10 19.81 -17.65
C PRO A 251 29.36 20.71 -18.62
N LYS A 252 29.47 20.42 -19.94
CA LYS A 252 28.77 21.17 -20.96
C LYS A 252 27.28 20.90 -20.96
N ALA A 253 26.89 19.63 -20.74
CA ALA A 253 25.48 19.25 -20.60
C ALA A 253 24.86 19.89 -19.34
N GLU A 254 25.57 19.93 -18.21
CA GLU A 254 25.14 20.60 -16.99
C GLU A 254 24.82 22.08 -17.22
N GLU A 255 25.71 22.82 -17.94
CA GLU A 255 25.49 24.21 -18.26
C GLU A 255 24.21 24.43 -19.12
N ILE A 256 23.96 23.54 -20.08
CA ILE A 256 22.77 23.59 -20.93
C ILE A 256 21.52 23.33 -20.10
N LEU A 257 21.53 22.28 -19.27
CA LEU A 257 20.39 21.92 -18.39
C LEU A 257 20.05 23.07 -17.44
N ASN A 258 21.06 23.66 -16.79
CA ASN A 258 20.88 24.80 -15.89
C ASN A 258 20.26 26.02 -16.57
N ARG A 259 20.60 26.26 -17.82
CA ARG A 259 20.05 27.36 -18.60
C ARG A 259 18.62 27.12 -19.06
N GLY A 260 18.33 25.89 -19.51
CA GLY A 260 17.05 25.53 -20.12
C GLY A 260 15.91 25.24 -19.15
N SER A 261 16.21 24.79 -17.91
CA SER A 261 15.21 24.32 -16.95
C SER A 261 14.88 25.31 -15.83
N GLY A 262 15.74 26.33 -15.60
CA GLY A 262 15.59 27.29 -14.50
C GLY A 262 15.96 26.75 -13.12
N GLY A 263 16.55 25.54 -13.04
CA GLY A 263 17.04 24.91 -11.81
C GLY A 263 18.53 24.60 -11.87
N GLN A 264 19.09 24.08 -10.79
CA GLN A 264 20.46 23.53 -10.74
C GLN A 264 20.44 22.03 -11.01
N ALA A 265 21.26 21.58 -11.98
CA ALA A 265 21.42 20.16 -12.26
C ALA A 265 22.29 19.48 -11.20
N VAL A 266 21.91 18.29 -10.80
CA VAL A 266 22.71 17.37 -9.99
C VAL A 266 23.38 16.39 -10.94
N VAL A 267 24.72 16.24 -10.84
CA VAL A 267 25.51 15.37 -11.71
C VAL A 267 26.00 14.14 -10.97
N ASP A 268 25.60 12.96 -11.44
CA ASP A 268 26.17 11.68 -11.05
C ASP A 268 27.17 11.23 -12.12
N THR A 269 28.45 11.42 -11.85
CA THR A 269 29.54 11.11 -12.78
C THR A 269 29.71 9.60 -13.04
N HIS A 270 29.37 8.73 -12.08
CA HIS A 270 29.46 7.28 -12.24
C HIS A 270 28.40 6.74 -13.19
N MET A 271 27.18 7.25 -13.06
CA MET A 271 26.05 6.88 -13.93
C MET A 271 25.96 7.74 -15.18
N ARG A 272 26.86 8.73 -15.36
CA ARG A 272 26.86 9.73 -16.45
C ARG A 272 25.52 10.47 -16.54
N ARG A 273 24.83 10.63 -15.41
CA ARG A 273 23.46 11.12 -15.30
C ARG A 273 23.44 12.54 -14.75
N LEU A 274 22.64 13.38 -15.42
CA LEU A 274 22.30 14.71 -14.95
C LEU A 274 20.80 14.75 -14.64
N THR A 275 20.42 15.35 -13.52
CA THR A 275 19.04 15.51 -13.12
C THR A 275 18.78 16.96 -12.79
N VAL A 276 17.80 17.59 -13.44
CA VAL A 276 17.46 18.99 -13.22
C VAL A 276 15.96 19.17 -12.97
N PRO A 277 15.55 19.93 -11.94
CA PRO A 277 14.16 20.28 -11.73
C PRO A 277 13.60 21.09 -12.90
N THR A 278 12.34 20.87 -13.26
CA THR A 278 11.65 21.67 -14.27
C THR A 278 10.21 21.97 -13.88
N SER A 279 9.78 23.20 -14.10
CA SER A 279 8.38 23.62 -13.99
C SER A 279 7.66 23.65 -15.34
N GLN A 280 8.37 23.35 -16.43
CA GLN A 280 7.86 23.47 -17.79
C GLN A 280 7.37 22.12 -18.36
N GLY A 281 7.49 21.03 -17.62
CA GLY A 281 7.04 19.71 -18.03
C GLY A 281 7.63 19.29 -19.40
N SER A 282 6.78 18.73 -20.26
CA SER A 282 7.18 18.27 -21.60
C SER A 282 7.78 19.36 -22.49
N LYS A 283 7.42 20.64 -22.30
CA LYS A 283 8.04 21.75 -23.06
C LYS A 283 9.51 21.93 -22.69
N GLY A 284 9.83 21.85 -21.39
CA GLY A 284 11.20 21.88 -20.91
C GLY A 284 12.04 20.75 -21.48
N LEU A 285 11.48 19.53 -21.51
CA LEU A 285 12.14 18.37 -22.12
C LEU A 285 12.50 18.63 -23.60
N VAL A 286 11.56 19.15 -24.39
CA VAL A 286 11.80 19.47 -25.82
C VAL A 286 12.89 20.53 -25.99
N LEU A 287 12.90 21.55 -25.13
CA LEU A 287 13.94 22.58 -25.17
C LEU A 287 15.32 22.01 -24.86
N VAL A 288 15.42 21.20 -23.81
CA VAL A 288 16.69 20.55 -23.44
C VAL A 288 17.20 19.63 -24.55
N ILE A 289 16.35 18.83 -25.18
CA ILE A 289 16.73 17.95 -26.30
C ILE A 289 17.33 18.80 -27.42
N ARG A 290 16.65 19.87 -27.83
CA ARG A 290 17.15 20.76 -28.91
C ARG A 290 18.47 21.39 -28.55
N ASP A 291 18.63 21.93 -27.35
CA ASP A 291 19.82 22.64 -26.92
C ASP A 291 21.03 21.68 -26.79
N LEU A 292 20.79 20.39 -26.40
CA LEU A 292 21.82 19.34 -26.39
C LEU A 292 22.23 18.95 -27.83
N ASP A 293 21.28 18.84 -28.77
CA ASP A 293 21.51 18.51 -30.16
C ASP A 293 22.30 19.65 -30.86
N GLU A 294 21.91 20.91 -30.66
CA GLU A 294 22.64 22.10 -31.15
C GLU A 294 24.10 22.18 -30.63
N ALA A 295 24.38 21.56 -29.49
CA ALA A 295 25.69 21.50 -28.88
C ALA A 295 26.51 20.26 -29.27
N ASP A 296 26.00 19.40 -30.16
CA ASP A 296 26.59 18.10 -30.57
C ASP A 296 26.83 17.17 -29.35
N ILE A 297 25.96 17.21 -28.35
CA ILE A 297 26.05 16.31 -27.20
C ILE A 297 25.18 15.08 -27.45
N VAL A 298 25.84 13.94 -27.63
CA VAL A 298 25.18 12.63 -27.77
C VAL A 298 24.69 12.16 -26.40
N ILE A 299 23.41 11.77 -26.33
CA ILE A 299 22.78 11.23 -25.14
C ILE A 299 22.37 9.77 -25.35
N ASP A 300 22.51 8.94 -24.31
CA ASP A 300 22.06 7.55 -24.32
C ASP A 300 20.58 7.44 -23.93
N ASP A 301 20.11 8.30 -23.03
CA ASP A 301 18.70 8.37 -22.59
C ASP A 301 18.34 9.78 -22.13
N ILE A 302 17.06 10.12 -22.27
CA ILE A 302 16.47 11.34 -21.70
C ILE A 302 15.02 11.08 -21.31
N ALA A 303 14.63 11.48 -20.11
CA ALA A 303 13.28 11.32 -19.61
C ALA A 303 12.80 12.50 -18.77
N LEU A 304 11.50 12.81 -18.87
CA LEU A 304 10.81 13.60 -17.88
C LEU A 304 10.36 12.69 -16.75
N ARG A 305 10.97 12.84 -15.59
CA ARG A 305 10.64 12.07 -14.40
C ARG A 305 9.70 12.90 -13.51
N ARG A 306 8.61 12.27 -13.11
CA ARG A 306 7.74 12.77 -12.04
C ARG A 306 8.17 12.15 -10.71
N PRO A 307 8.06 12.89 -9.61
CA PRO A 307 8.29 12.30 -8.31
C PRO A 307 7.43 11.04 -8.12
N THR A 308 8.00 10.04 -7.51
CA THR A 308 7.31 8.81 -7.14
C THR A 308 6.92 8.87 -5.66
N LEU A 309 6.07 7.98 -5.20
CA LEU A 309 5.83 7.83 -3.76
C LEU A 309 7.08 7.32 -3.03
N ASP A 310 8.01 6.63 -3.72
CA ASP A 310 9.31 6.25 -3.15
C ASP A 310 10.14 7.47 -2.79
N ASP A 311 10.17 8.49 -3.66
CA ASP A 311 10.84 9.76 -3.38
C ASP A 311 10.21 10.45 -2.16
N VAL A 312 8.87 10.46 -2.07
CA VAL A 312 8.14 11.02 -0.92
C VAL A 312 8.52 10.29 0.38
N PHE A 313 8.48 8.98 0.33
CA PHE A 313 8.75 8.16 1.52
C PHE A 313 10.19 8.33 2.00
N LEU A 314 11.16 8.32 1.07
CA LEU A 314 12.57 8.51 1.36
C LEU A 314 12.84 9.89 2.01
N GLU A 315 12.23 10.95 1.49
CA GLU A 315 12.40 12.30 2.04
C GLU A 315 11.79 12.44 3.43
N LEU A 316 10.61 11.84 3.66
CA LEU A 316 9.90 11.93 4.94
C LEU A 316 10.49 11.05 6.04
N THR A 317 11.04 9.88 5.71
CA THR A 317 11.50 8.88 6.69
C THR A 317 13.01 8.75 6.77
N GLY A 318 13.74 9.15 5.72
CA GLY A 318 15.18 8.91 5.58
C GLY A 318 15.55 7.44 5.32
N HIS A 319 14.58 6.58 5.05
CA HIS A 319 14.78 5.14 4.79
C HIS A 319 14.23 4.75 3.43
N HIS A 320 14.97 3.88 2.69
CA HIS A 320 14.41 3.22 1.50
C HIS A 320 13.36 2.18 1.93
N THR A 321 12.26 2.11 1.20
CA THR A 321 11.33 0.97 1.31
C THR A 321 12.02 -0.27 0.72
N GLU A 322 11.80 -1.43 1.34
CA GLU A 322 12.23 -2.71 0.76
C GLU A 322 11.39 -2.98 -0.50
N ASN A 323 11.83 -2.43 -1.63
CA ASN A 323 11.30 -2.85 -2.92
C ASN A 323 11.74 -4.30 -3.17
N GLY A 324 10.80 -5.17 -3.46
CA GLY A 324 11.01 -6.59 -3.71
C GLY A 324 11.98 -6.88 -4.87
N SER A 325 13.27 -6.79 -4.59
CA SER A 325 14.35 -7.37 -5.38
C SER A 325 14.91 -8.59 -4.64
N ASP A 326 14.07 -9.60 -4.44
CA ASP A 326 14.54 -10.95 -4.17
C ASP A 326 15.05 -11.56 -5.47
N GLY A 327 16.36 -11.53 -5.65
CA GLY A 327 17.00 -12.28 -6.72
C GLY A 327 18.42 -11.84 -7.01
N GLN A 328 19.35 -12.19 -6.17
CA GLN A 328 20.77 -12.47 -6.41
C GLN A 328 21.71 -11.74 -5.43
N SER A 329 22.13 -12.47 -4.43
CA SER A 329 23.55 -12.70 -4.09
C SER A 329 23.69 -13.20 -2.64
N ALA A 330 23.64 -14.51 -2.51
CA ALA A 330 24.24 -15.21 -1.38
C ALA A 330 25.12 -16.32 -1.93
N SER A 331 26.32 -15.95 -2.36
CA SER A 331 27.43 -16.89 -2.52
C SER A 331 28.72 -16.18 -2.16
N ALA A 332 29.30 -16.64 -1.07
CA ALA A 332 30.71 -16.59 -0.66
C ALA A 332 30.83 -16.03 0.75
N GLN A 333 31.18 -16.78 1.74
CA GLN A 333 32.48 -17.35 2.09
C GLN A 333 32.36 -17.93 3.50
N GLU A 334 32.45 -19.24 3.62
CA GLU A 334 32.91 -19.86 4.87
C GLU A 334 34.37 -19.49 5.13
N PRO A 335 34.74 -19.11 6.35
CA PRO A 335 36.12 -19.16 6.74
C PRO A 335 36.43 -20.53 7.32
N ALA A 336 37.35 -21.22 6.66
CA ALA A 336 37.99 -22.43 7.14
C ALA A 336 38.62 -22.19 8.53
N SER A 337 38.12 -22.86 9.55
CA SER A 337 38.82 -22.98 10.85
C SER A 337 39.60 -24.29 10.86
N ARG A 338 40.87 -24.10 11.05
CA ARG A 338 41.93 -25.08 11.22
C ARG A 338 41.62 -26.10 12.32
N ARG A 339 41.85 -27.36 11.98
CA ARG A 339 42.19 -28.41 12.95
C ARG A 339 43.54 -28.09 13.60
N ALA A 340 43.63 -28.26 14.89
CA ALA A 340 44.83 -28.71 15.57
C ALA A 340 44.45 -29.32 16.92
N THR A 341 44.89 -30.58 17.01
CA THR A 341 45.11 -31.48 18.16
C THR A 341 43.91 -31.91 18.98
#